data_f00b1f3a454635f6503ea0f5b8424bed
#
_entry.id   f00b1f3a454635f6503ea0f5b8424bed
#
_cell.length_a   1.000
_cell.length_b   1.000
_cell.length_c   1.000
_cell.angle_alpha   90.00
_cell.angle_beta   90.00
_cell.angle_gamma   90.00
#
_symmetry.space_group_name_H-M   'P 1'
#
loop_
_entity.id
_entity.type
_entity.pdbx_description
1 polymer ?
#
loop_
_entity_poly.entity_id
_entity_poly.type
_entity_poly.pdbx_seq_one_letter_code
_entity_poly.pdbx_strand_id
1 'polypeptide(L)'
;MNQIFLTPSQAKRGTLSGMKELRIRRWLGGIFVAAALVAGAQGQGTGTTTSGPSLSTPLYSGASSSIMLSPQSPYSGSVPQGKATADVLPVSFKDAIDRGLRNNLGVLLQSDNEISARGQRWKELSELLPNVTTSTTQSAEQIDLAELGLRFNFPGVPRVVGPIGVFQTGVYLQQTVLSLNSINKVRSASAQQRAARFSYQDARDVVVLATGNAYLETIADAAGVDTATAQVATAQRLFDKTDDQRKAGISPAIDALRAKVELQTRQQQLIAAKNDLAKQKLVLARIIGLPPGQLFELTDKAPYAPLTAMSVDEALKRAYTSRADYLAAEQQVLAAEFTKKSAAAEYYPTIDLAGDYGDAGVNVGNSHGVFQVGATLNIPIFQGGKVHGDVLQADATLKQSRQQLDSLRAQIDSDVRTAMLDLQSAAEQVEVARSSIDLANQTLEQAQDRFNAGVTDNLEVVQAQESVATANANYISSLYAHNLAKVSLARAMGFAEEGVKLYLESNDLSK
;
A
#
# COMPACT_ATOMS: atom_id res chain seq x y z
N MET A 1 -20.40 47.13 37.62
CA MET A 1 -19.49 47.19 38.78
C MET A 1 -18.11 46.78 38.27
N ASN A 2 -17.20 47.78 38.34
CA ASN A 2 -15.74 47.76 38.16
C ASN A 2 -15.17 47.07 36.90
N GLN A 3 -14.73 47.79 35.86
CA GLN A 3 -13.60 48.76 35.68
C GLN A 3 -12.26 48.31 36.32
N ILE A 4 -11.23 48.22 35.45
CA ILE A 4 -9.87 48.76 35.55
C ILE A 4 -9.15 48.31 34.24
N PHE A 5 -8.94 49.17 33.26
CA PHE A 5 -7.87 50.05 32.79
C PHE A 5 -6.45 49.58 33.18
N LEU A 6 -5.58 49.40 32.19
CA LEU A 6 -4.28 50.05 32.10
C LEU A 6 -3.61 49.85 30.74
N THR A 7 -3.24 50.94 30.13
CA THR A 7 -2.45 51.20 28.92
C THR A 7 -0.94 51.39 29.28
N PRO A 8 -0.08 51.92 28.37
CA PRO A 8 1.03 51.19 27.75
C PRO A 8 2.40 51.80 28.09
N SER A 9 3.51 51.16 27.73
CA SER A 9 4.85 51.84 27.81
C SER A 9 5.76 51.31 26.70
N GLN A 10 6.02 52.15 25.71
CA GLN A 10 7.27 52.80 25.29
C GLN A 10 8.43 51.85 24.82
N ALA A 11 8.70 51.84 23.56
CA ALA A 11 9.68 52.65 22.81
C ALA A 11 11.17 52.40 23.17
N LYS A 12 11.93 51.86 22.18
CA LYS A 12 13.30 52.33 21.92
C LYS A 12 13.64 52.20 20.42
N ARG A 13 14.09 53.34 19.90
CA ARG A 13 14.67 53.56 18.56
C ARG A 13 16.04 52.93 18.49
N GLY A 14 16.41 52.46 17.31
CA GLY A 14 17.77 52.08 16.93
C GLY A 14 17.94 52.14 15.39
N THR A 15 18.44 53.19 14.96
CA THR A 15 19.10 53.76 13.81
C THR A 15 19.65 52.82 12.71
N LEU A 16 19.28 53.17 11.46
CA LEU A 16 20.03 53.31 10.21
C LEU A 16 21.35 52.54 9.98
N SER A 17 21.43 51.80 8.90
CA SER A 17 22.37 52.05 7.77
C SER A 17 22.49 50.83 6.85
N GLY A 18 22.41 51.02 5.56
CA GLY A 18 22.86 50.01 4.60
C GLY A 18 22.09 49.91 3.29
N MET A 19 21.99 50.99 2.51
CA MET A 19 21.71 50.92 1.07
C MET A 19 22.77 50.09 0.37
N LYS A 20 22.38 49.11 -0.40
CA LYS A 20 23.11 48.67 -1.59
C LYS A 20 22.15 48.33 -2.72
N GLU A 21 22.23 49.16 -3.73
CA GLU A 21 21.67 48.95 -5.06
C GLU A 21 22.08 47.60 -5.63
N LEU A 22 21.18 46.89 -6.27
CA LEU A 22 21.51 45.86 -7.24
C LEU A 22 20.70 46.03 -8.52
N ARG A 23 21.45 46.33 -9.53
CA ARG A 23 21.14 46.63 -10.92
C ARG A 23 20.27 45.56 -11.56
N ILE A 24 19.20 46.03 -12.21
CA ILE A 24 18.48 45.34 -13.27
C ILE A 24 19.42 45.18 -14.48
N ARG A 25 19.72 43.94 -14.85
CA ARG A 25 20.30 43.61 -16.16
C ARG A 25 19.27 42.83 -16.98
N ARG A 26 18.74 43.52 -17.98
CA ARG A 26 18.12 42.94 -19.18
C ARG A 26 19.08 41.96 -19.84
N TRP A 27 18.62 40.80 -20.20
CA TRP A 27 19.17 40.00 -21.28
C TRP A 27 18.02 39.45 -22.13
N LEU A 28 17.92 40.06 -23.32
CA LEU A 28 17.27 39.52 -24.51
C LEU A 28 18.29 38.64 -25.22
N GLY A 29 17.86 37.56 -25.79
CA GLY A 29 18.54 36.99 -26.94
C GLY A 29 18.70 35.47 -26.91
N GLY A 30 18.16 34.83 -27.92
CA GLY A 30 18.81 33.73 -28.56
C GLY A 30 18.07 32.40 -28.57
N ILE A 31 17.23 32.22 -29.56
CA ILE A 31 16.83 30.91 -30.11
C ILE A 31 18.09 30.25 -30.69
N PHE A 32 18.44 29.05 -30.27
CA PHE A 32 19.29 28.13 -31.04
C PHE A 32 18.70 26.68 -30.93
N VAL A 33 18.21 26.26 -32.07
CA VAL A 33 17.98 24.87 -32.43
C VAL A 33 19.34 24.22 -32.67
N ALA A 34 19.62 23.12 -31.98
CA ALA A 34 20.70 22.22 -32.39
C ALA A 34 20.25 20.79 -32.18
N ALA A 35 19.91 20.16 -33.26
CA ALA A 35 19.84 18.69 -33.38
C ALA A 35 21.26 18.14 -33.41
N ALA A 36 21.57 17.16 -32.57
CA ALA A 36 22.74 16.32 -32.72
C ALA A 36 22.38 14.85 -32.56
N LEU A 37 22.33 14.19 -33.67
CA LEU A 37 22.45 12.74 -33.82
C LEU A 37 23.88 12.33 -33.40
N VAL A 38 23.99 11.35 -32.51
CA VAL A 38 25.20 10.52 -32.42
C VAL A 38 24.77 9.07 -32.34
N ALA A 39 25.11 8.36 -33.39
CA ALA A 39 25.08 6.90 -33.50
C ALA A 39 26.43 6.32 -33.07
N GLY A 40 26.41 5.07 -32.60
CA GLY A 40 27.57 4.19 -32.50
C GLY A 40 27.96 3.89 -31.04
N ALA A 41 28.27 2.70 -30.62
CA ALA A 41 28.81 1.54 -31.27
C ALA A 41 28.60 0.32 -30.37
N GLN A 42 28.46 -0.81 -30.99
CA GLN A 42 28.44 -2.15 -30.41
C GLN A 42 29.77 -2.51 -29.75
N GLY A 43 29.72 -3.16 -28.61
CA GLY A 43 30.85 -3.86 -28.00
C GLY A 43 30.41 -5.28 -27.61
N GLN A 44 30.61 -6.24 -28.49
CA GLN A 44 30.53 -7.67 -28.20
C GLN A 44 31.75 -8.08 -27.38
N GLY A 45 31.52 -8.61 -26.19
CA GLY A 45 32.52 -9.32 -25.39
C GLY A 45 32.09 -10.77 -25.23
N THR A 46 32.57 -11.64 -26.09
CA THR A 46 32.49 -13.10 -25.97
C THR A 46 33.47 -13.58 -24.90
N GLY A 47 32.95 -13.98 -23.76
CA GLY A 47 33.68 -14.73 -22.74
C GLY A 47 33.08 -16.12 -22.57
N THR A 48 33.62 -17.09 -23.29
CA THR A 48 33.39 -18.52 -23.08
C THR A 48 34.11 -19.00 -21.83
N THR A 49 33.37 -19.26 -20.76
CA THR A 49 33.84 -20.09 -19.65
C THR A 49 33.06 -21.41 -19.64
N THR A 50 33.74 -22.47 -20.04
CA THR A 50 33.37 -23.87 -19.84
C THR A 50 33.33 -24.16 -18.35
N SER A 51 32.14 -24.33 -17.78
CA SER A 51 31.93 -24.93 -16.46
C SER A 51 31.32 -26.33 -16.67
N GLY A 52 32.01 -27.34 -16.11
CA GLY A 52 31.59 -28.72 -16.10
C GLY A 52 30.30 -28.97 -15.30
N PRO A 53 29.64 -30.13 -15.49
CA PRO A 53 28.36 -30.42 -14.88
C PRO A 53 28.53 -30.68 -13.37
N SER A 54 28.10 -29.73 -12.54
CA SER A 54 27.84 -29.98 -11.15
C SER A 54 26.48 -30.68 -11.03
N LEU A 55 26.49 -31.92 -10.56
CA LEU A 55 25.33 -32.65 -10.10
C LEU A 55 24.72 -31.91 -8.89
N SER A 56 23.79 -30.99 -9.14
CA SER A 56 22.90 -30.47 -8.12
C SER A 56 21.69 -31.41 -8.02
N THR A 57 21.64 -32.16 -6.93
CA THR A 57 20.42 -32.81 -6.46
C THR A 57 19.32 -31.75 -6.35
N PRO A 58 18.12 -31.97 -6.91
CA PRO A 58 17.00 -31.08 -6.67
C PRO A 58 16.53 -31.30 -5.23
N LEU A 59 16.90 -30.40 -4.34
CA LEU A 59 16.13 -30.16 -3.13
C LEU A 59 14.76 -29.67 -3.59
N TYR A 60 13.76 -30.48 -3.33
CA TYR A 60 12.36 -30.19 -3.55
C TYR A 60 11.97 -29.04 -2.61
N SER A 61 12.27 -27.81 -3.03
CA SER A 61 11.69 -26.63 -2.42
C SER A 61 10.23 -26.59 -2.89
N GLY A 62 9.34 -27.11 -2.07
CA GLY A 62 7.92 -26.77 -2.16
C GLY A 62 7.83 -25.25 -2.07
N ALA A 63 7.72 -24.61 -3.21
CA ALA A 63 7.46 -23.19 -3.30
C ALA A 63 6.02 -22.94 -2.82
N SER A 64 5.86 -22.84 -1.50
CA SER A 64 4.75 -22.08 -0.95
C SER A 64 4.87 -20.69 -1.57
N SER A 65 3.86 -20.27 -2.30
CA SER A 65 3.73 -18.91 -2.83
C SER A 65 3.53 -17.96 -1.66
N SER A 66 4.55 -17.82 -0.81
CA SER A 66 4.63 -16.74 0.15
C SER A 66 4.65 -15.48 -0.68
N ILE A 67 3.59 -14.68 -0.59
CA ILE A 67 3.59 -13.30 -1.08
C ILE A 67 4.65 -12.58 -0.24
N MET A 68 5.91 -12.71 -0.63
CA MET A 68 7.00 -11.91 -0.12
C MET A 68 6.74 -10.50 -0.63
N LEU A 69 6.08 -9.69 0.19
CA LEU A 69 5.99 -8.26 -0.08
C LEU A 69 7.42 -7.75 -0.26
N SER A 70 7.72 -7.20 -1.42
CA SER A 70 9.01 -6.54 -1.65
C SER A 70 9.30 -5.61 -0.45
N PRO A 71 10.53 -5.57 0.08
CA PRO A 71 10.90 -4.64 1.16
C PRO A 71 10.59 -3.17 0.86
N GLN A 72 10.40 -2.85 -0.41
CA GLN A 72 10.01 -1.52 -0.92
C GLN A 72 8.50 -1.35 -1.09
N SER A 73 7.69 -2.38 -0.83
CA SER A 73 6.23 -2.26 -0.86
C SER A 73 5.75 -1.31 0.24
N PRO A 74 4.80 -0.39 -0.03
CA PRO A 74 4.22 0.46 0.99
C PRO A 74 3.55 -0.33 2.13
N TYR A 75 3.13 -1.57 1.85
CA TYR A 75 2.50 -2.45 2.83
C TYR A 75 3.50 -3.12 3.79
N SER A 76 4.80 -3.11 3.48
CA SER A 76 5.86 -3.65 4.35
C SER A 76 6.38 -2.64 5.37
N GLY A 77 5.84 -1.41 5.39
CA GLY A 77 6.24 -0.33 6.28
C GLY A 77 5.06 0.34 6.95
N SER A 78 5.33 1.07 8.02
CA SER A 78 4.33 1.83 8.78
C SER A 78 4.90 3.14 9.28
N VAL A 79 4.04 4.04 9.74
CA VAL A 79 4.40 5.27 10.44
C VAL A 79 4.40 4.97 11.93
N PRO A 80 5.58 4.89 12.59
CA PRO A 80 5.66 4.58 14.02
C PRO A 80 4.96 5.64 14.85
N GLN A 81 4.15 5.22 15.84
CA GLN A 81 3.48 6.14 16.76
C GLN A 81 4.03 6.01 18.17
N GLY A 82 4.29 7.15 18.80
CA GLY A 82 4.77 7.23 20.18
C GLY A 82 6.29 7.12 20.31
N LYS A 83 6.74 6.96 21.55
CA LYS A 83 8.15 6.73 21.92
C LYS A 83 8.28 5.33 22.51
N ALA A 84 9.42 4.68 22.28
CA ALA A 84 9.72 3.41 22.92
C ALA A 84 9.75 3.57 24.44
N THR A 85 9.16 2.60 25.14
CA THR A 85 9.17 2.47 26.59
C THR A 85 10.06 1.31 27.00
N ALA A 86 10.52 1.28 28.26
CA ALA A 86 11.31 0.17 28.78
C ALA A 86 10.46 -1.09 29.05
N ASP A 87 9.14 -0.94 29.07
CA ASP A 87 8.21 -2.03 29.35
C ASP A 87 8.07 -2.97 28.13
N VAL A 88 7.98 -4.27 28.39
CA VAL A 88 7.70 -5.26 27.36
C VAL A 88 6.20 -5.25 27.04
N LEU A 89 5.86 -4.93 25.80
CA LEU A 89 4.47 -4.84 25.37
C LEU A 89 3.93 -6.23 25.00
N PRO A 90 2.85 -6.73 25.62
CA PRO A 90 2.18 -7.93 25.14
C PRO A 90 1.43 -7.59 23.85
N VAL A 91 1.66 -8.37 22.80
CA VAL A 91 1.03 -8.19 21.48
C VAL A 91 0.30 -9.48 21.12
N SER A 92 -1.03 -9.41 21.04
CA SER A 92 -1.86 -10.48 20.48
C SER A 92 -1.95 -10.35 18.96
N PHE A 93 -2.41 -11.40 18.30
CA PHE A 93 -2.68 -11.39 16.86
C PHE A 93 -3.65 -10.28 16.47
N LYS A 94 -4.71 -10.11 17.25
CA LYS A 94 -5.69 -9.04 17.06
C LYS A 94 -5.06 -7.65 17.21
N ASP A 95 -4.25 -7.45 18.26
CA ASP A 95 -3.56 -6.18 18.47
C ASP A 95 -2.59 -5.86 17.32
N ALA A 96 -1.91 -6.88 16.80
CA ALA A 96 -1.00 -6.72 15.67
C ALA A 96 -1.78 -6.26 14.41
N ILE A 97 -2.92 -6.89 14.10
CA ILE A 97 -3.77 -6.49 12.96
C ILE A 97 -4.31 -5.08 13.16
N ASP A 98 -4.87 -4.77 14.33
CA ASP A 98 -5.46 -3.45 14.61
C ASP A 98 -4.39 -2.34 14.52
N ARG A 99 -3.15 -2.60 14.97
CA ARG A 99 -2.02 -1.67 14.81
C ARG A 99 -1.59 -1.55 13.36
N GLY A 100 -1.47 -2.67 12.63
CA GLY A 100 -1.16 -2.68 11.20
C GLY A 100 -2.16 -1.83 10.42
N LEU A 101 -3.46 -2.04 10.62
CA LEU A 101 -4.52 -1.29 9.95
C LEU A 101 -4.52 0.22 10.26
N ARG A 102 -4.05 0.63 11.44
CA ARG A 102 -3.98 2.05 11.82
C ARG A 102 -2.72 2.74 11.32
N ASN A 103 -1.60 2.04 11.30
CA ASN A 103 -0.28 2.66 11.16
C ASN A 103 0.41 2.31 9.85
N ASN A 104 -0.06 1.30 9.09
CA ASN A 104 0.58 0.87 7.86
C ASN A 104 0.54 1.94 6.78
N LEU A 105 1.69 2.22 6.17
CA LEU A 105 1.84 3.26 5.16
C LEU A 105 0.93 3.03 3.96
N GLY A 106 0.75 1.78 3.51
CA GLY A 106 -0.11 1.45 2.37
C GLY A 106 -1.57 1.82 2.61
N VAL A 107 -2.11 1.54 3.80
CA VAL A 107 -3.49 1.92 4.19
C VAL A 107 -3.62 3.44 4.28
N LEU A 108 -2.65 4.14 4.89
CA LEU A 108 -2.67 5.59 5.00
C LEU A 108 -2.66 6.26 3.63
N LEU A 109 -1.78 5.84 2.72
CA LEU A 109 -1.72 6.37 1.35
C LEU A 109 -3.02 6.13 0.58
N GLN A 110 -3.67 4.97 0.74
CA GLN A 110 -4.95 4.71 0.07
C GLN A 110 -6.12 5.50 0.68
N SER A 111 -6.07 5.78 1.99
CA SER A 111 -7.01 6.72 2.63
C SER A 111 -6.88 8.12 2.04
N ASP A 112 -5.66 8.62 1.85
CA ASP A 112 -5.41 9.93 1.25
C ASP A 112 -5.84 9.96 -0.24
N ASN A 113 -5.66 8.86 -0.96
CA ASN A 113 -6.16 8.72 -2.33
C ASN A 113 -7.70 8.77 -2.40
N GLU A 114 -8.42 8.18 -1.44
CA GLU A 114 -9.88 8.31 -1.36
C GLU A 114 -10.31 9.77 -1.13
N ILE A 115 -9.61 10.49 -0.24
CA ILE A 115 -9.86 11.92 0.02
C ILE A 115 -9.59 12.74 -1.24
N SER A 116 -8.50 12.45 -1.96
CA SER A 116 -8.15 13.10 -3.22
C SER A 116 -9.22 12.87 -4.30
N ALA A 117 -9.69 11.63 -4.45
CA ALA A 117 -10.76 11.30 -5.40
C ALA A 117 -12.08 11.99 -5.04
N ARG A 118 -12.39 12.17 -3.75
CA ARG A 118 -13.52 12.95 -3.27
C ARG A 118 -13.37 14.43 -3.64
N GLY A 119 -12.17 14.98 -3.49
CA GLY A 119 -11.84 16.34 -3.90
C GLY A 119 -12.03 16.54 -5.41
N GLN A 120 -11.57 15.60 -6.23
CA GLN A 120 -11.77 15.64 -7.68
C GLN A 120 -13.26 15.61 -8.05
N ARG A 121 -14.07 14.77 -7.41
CA ARG A 121 -15.52 14.77 -7.63
C ARG A 121 -16.15 16.12 -7.30
N TRP A 122 -15.75 16.78 -6.20
CA TRP A 122 -16.23 18.12 -5.86
C TRP A 122 -15.82 19.16 -6.91
N LYS A 123 -14.60 19.05 -7.44
CA LYS A 123 -14.11 19.91 -8.51
C LYS A 123 -14.95 19.76 -9.79
N GLU A 124 -15.23 18.52 -10.22
CA GLU A 124 -16.10 18.30 -11.39
C GLU A 124 -17.56 18.78 -11.13
N LEU A 125 -18.05 18.57 -9.90
CA LEU A 125 -19.40 19.03 -9.52
C LEU A 125 -19.49 20.55 -9.53
N SER A 126 -18.43 21.26 -9.18
CA SER A 126 -18.42 22.72 -9.15
C SER A 126 -18.65 23.36 -10.55
N GLU A 127 -18.36 22.64 -11.64
CA GLU A 127 -18.69 23.10 -13.00
C GLU A 127 -20.19 23.24 -13.25
N LEU A 128 -21.02 22.53 -12.49
CA LEU A 128 -22.50 22.59 -12.58
C LEU A 128 -23.13 23.49 -11.52
N LEU A 129 -22.37 23.98 -10.57
CA LEU A 129 -22.86 24.85 -9.50
C LEU A 129 -22.63 26.32 -9.86
N PRO A 130 -23.41 27.22 -9.25
CA PRO A 130 -23.19 28.65 -9.43
C PRO A 130 -21.81 29.06 -8.94
N ASN A 131 -21.05 29.72 -9.79
CA ASN A 131 -19.80 30.37 -9.43
C ASN A 131 -20.05 31.85 -9.23
N VAL A 132 -19.81 32.35 -8.01
CA VAL A 132 -20.00 33.74 -7.66
C VAL A 132 -18.67 34.35 -7.33
N THR A 133 -18.27 35.36 -8.08
CA THR A 133 -17.03 36.10 -7.86
C THR A 133 -17.31 37.59 -7.69
N THR A 134 -16.44 38.30 -7.01
CA THR A 134 -16.45 39.76 -6.95
C THR A 134 -15.15 40.29 -7.50
N SER A 135 -15.21 41.33 -8.28
CA SER A 135 -14.01 42.00 -8.75
C SER A 135 -14.19 43.54 -8.67
N THR A 136 -13.12 44.26 -8.45
CA THR A 136 -13.05 45.70 -8.49
C THR A 136 -11.85 46.06 -9.33
N THR A 137 -12.13 46.82 -10.40
CA THR A 137 -11.11 47.25 -11.37
C THR A 137 -11.15 48.76 -11.51
N GLN A 138 -10.00 49.42 -11.43
CA GLN A 138 -9.81 50.79 -11.80
C GLN A 138 -8.70 50.85 -12.83
N SER A 139 -9.02 51.25 -14.06
CA SER A 139 -8.05 51.43 -15.15
C SER A 139 -8.13 52.84 -15.72
N ALA A 140 -7.10 53.24 -16.42
CA ALA A 140 -7.08 54.42 -17.25
C ALA A 140 -6.74 53.98 -18.68
N GLU A 141 -7.63 54.28 -19.58
CA GLU A 141 -7.54 53.88 -20.99
C GLU A 141 -7.42 55.07 -21.92
N GLN A 142 -6.64 54.94 -22.96
CA GLN A 142 -6.53 55.90 -24.03
C GLN A 142 -6.82 55.18 -25.34
N ILE A 143 -7.84 55.64 -26.06
CA ILE A 143 -8.43 54.96 -27.22
C ILE A 143 -8.17 55.76 -28.48
N ASP A 144 -7.52 55.17 -29.51
CA ASP A 144 -7.48 55.72 -30.84
C ASP A 144 -8.79 55.41 -31.58
N LEU A 145 -9.61 56.43 -31.83
CA LEU A 145 -10.87 56.27 -32.50
C LEU A 145 -10.75 55.63 -33.90
N ALA A 146 -9.55 55.72 -34.52
CA ALA A 146 -9.31 55.10 -35.81
C ALA A 146 -9.21 53.57 -35.72
N GLU A 147 -8.86 52.97 -34.56
CA GLU A 147 -8.91 51.51 -34.31
C GLU A 147 -10.34 50.99 -34.33
N LEU A 148 -11.30 51.82 -33.90
CA LEU A 148 -12.73 51.51 -33.92
C LEU A 148 -13.35 51.77 -35.29
N GLY A 149 -12.59 52.13 -36.31
CA GLY A 149 -13.07 52.46 -37.65
C GLY A 149 -13.75 53.84 -37.73
N LEU A 150 -13.75 54.60 -36.64
CA LEU A 150 -14.37 55.93 -36.55
C LEU A 150 -13.41 57.01 -37.02
N ARG A 151 -13.59 57.46 -38.24
CA ARG A 151 -12.84 58.59 -38.81
C ARG A 151 -13.72 59.83 -38.79
N PHE A 152 -13.68 60.56 -37.68
CA PHE A 152 -14.39 61.83 -37.59
C PHE A 152 -13.54 62.97 -38.17
N ASN A 153 -14.03 63.60 -39.22
CA ASN A 153 -13.39 64.77 -39.82
C ASN A 153 -14.05 66.08 -39.32
N PHE A 154 -14.55 66.08 -38.06
CA PHE A 154 -15.15 67.25 -37.45
C PHE A 154 -14.09 68.08 -36.68
N PRO A 155 -14.07 69.40 -36.85
CA PRO A 155 -13.23 70.30 -36.06
C PRO A 155 -13.56 70.15 -34.56
N GLY A 156 -12.56 69.76 -33.75
CA GLY A 156 -12.70 69.62 -32.28
C GLY A 156 -12.77 68.20 -31.70
N VAL A 157 -12.88 67.15 -32.53
CA VAL A 157 -12.80 65.79 -32.06
C VAL A 157 -11.38 65.23 -32.20
N PRO A 158 -10.63 65.00 -31.10
CA PRO A 158 -9.29 64.47 -31.17
C PRO A 158 -9.32 63.02 -31.67
N ARG A 159 -8.35 62.65 -32.49
CA ARG A 159 -8.23 61.25 -32.96
C ARG A 159 -7.99 60.26 -31.82
N VAL A 160 -7.29 60.69 -30.77
CA VAL A 160 -7.00 59.91 -29.59
C VAL A 160 -7.76 60.52 -28.43
N VAL A 161 -8.63 59.74 -27.82
CA VAL A 161 -9.48 60.13 -26.67
C VAL A 161 -8.92 59.50 -25.41
N GLY A 162 -8.75 60.30 -24.38
CA GLY A 162 -8.24 59.85 -23.08
C GLY A 162 -7.07 60.67 -22.55
N PRO A 163 -6.52 60.25 -21.37
CA PRO A 163 -6.86 59.07 -20.60
C PRO A 163 -8.26 59.14 -19.97
N ILE A 164 -9.07 58.11 -20.17
CA ILE A 164 -10.41 57.95 -19.57
C ILE A 164 -10.25 56.98 -18.36
N GLY A 165 -10.72 57.39 -17.20
CA GLY A 165 -10.85 56.46 -16.06
C GLY A 165 -11.99 55.47 -16.34
N VAL A 166 -11.75 54.20 -16.04
CA VAL A 166 -12.78 53.15 -16.04
C VAL A 166 -12.77 52.48 -14.68
N PHE A 167 -13.84 52.68 -13.94
CA PHE A 167 -14.08 52.03 -12.65
C PHE A 167 -15.21 51.02 -12.81
N GLN A 168 -14.98 49.80 -12.36
CA GLN A 168 -15.99 48.75 -12.31
C GLN A 168 -15.83 47.96 -11.00
N THR A 169 -16.90 47.79 -10.28
CA THR A 169 -16.96 46.88 -9.12
C THR A 169 -18.29 46.14 -9.17
N GLY A 170 -18.25 44.83 -8.88
CA GLY A 170 -19.49 44.08 -8.95
C GLY A 170 -19.34 42.64 -8.51
N VAL A 171 -20.47 41.97 -8.40
CA VAL A 171 -20.63 40.55 -8.17
C VAL A 171 -21.05 39.91 -9.49
N TYR A 172 -20.30 38.86 -9.87
CA TYR A 172 -20.48 38.13 -11.11
C TYR A 172 -20.93 36.72 -10.81
N LEU A 173 -22.02 36.29 -11.39
CA LEU A 173 -22.57 34.94 -11.35
C LEU A 173 -22.32 34.26 -12.69
N GLN A 174 -21.73 33.07 -12.66
CA GLN A 174 -21.62 32.18 -13.81
C GLN A 174 -22.09 30.79 -13.42
N GLN A 175 -22.97 30.20 -14.25
CA GLN A 175 -23.47 28.84 -14.03
C GLN A 175 -23.72 28.13 -15.34
N THR A 176 -23.16 26.93 -15.51
CA THR A 176 -23.55 26.02 -16.58
C THR A 176 -24.84 25.32 -16.18
N VAL A 177 -25.94 25.67 -16.84
CA VAL A 177 -27.28 25.11 -16.53
C VAL A 177 -27.46 23.74 -17.19
N LEU A 178 -26.96 23.59 -18.41
CA LEU A 178 -27.02 22.33 -19.15
C LEU A 178 -25.68 22.05 -19.86
N SER A 179 -25.02 20.98 -19.46
CA SER A 179 -23.87 20.43 -20.15
C SER A 179 -23.85 18.93 -19.95
N LEU A 180 -24.13 18.16 -20.99
CA LEU A 180 -24.06 16.69 -20.93
C LEU A 180 -22.63 16.21 -20.73
N ASN A 181 -21.64 16.98 -21.21
CA ASN A 181 -20.23 16.73 -20.96
C ASN A 181 -19.90 16.80 -19.45
N SER A 182 -20.23 17.95 -18.79
CA SER A 182 -19.97 18.15 -17.37
C SER A 182 -20.75 17.16 -16.48
N ILE A 183 -22.01 16.84 -16.82
CA ILE A 183 -22.79 15.82 -16.12
C ILE A 183 -22.09 14.44 -16.17
N ASN A 184 -21.59 14.04 -17.34
CA ASN A 184 -20.89 12.76 -17.46
C ASN A 184 -19.51 12.78 -16.79
N LYS A 185 -18.80 13.91 -16.75
CA LYS A 185 -17.57 14.09 -15.94
C LYS A 185 -17.85 13.86 -14.45
N VAL A 186 -18.91 14.45 -13.90
CA VAL A 186 -19.33 14.25 -12.50
C VAL A 186 -19.65 12.77 -12.23
N ARG A 187 -20.33 12.10 -13.17
CA ARG A 187 -20.62 10.66 -13.05
C ARG A 187 -19.34 9.81 -13.08
N SER A 188 -18.40 10.14 -13.98
CA SER A 188 -17.10 9.49 -14.05
C SER A 188 -16.32 9.68 -12.74
N ALA A 189 -16.18 10.92 -12.26
CA ALA A 189 -15.51 11.23 -11.01
C ALA A 189 -16.19 10.56 -9.79
N SER A 190 -17.52 10.41 -9.82
CA SER A 190 -18.25 9.67 -8.78
C SER A 190 -17.95 8.16 -8.79
N ALA A 191 -17.77 7.57 -9.97
CA ALA A 191 -17.35 6.18 -10.11
C ALA A 191 -15.88 6.00 -9.68
N GLN A 192 -14.99 6.95 -10.05
CA GLN A 192 -13.59 6.97 -9.60
C GLN A 192 -13.48 7.08 -8.08
N GLN A 193 -14.31 7.91 -7.43
CA GLN A 193 -14.35 7.99 -5.97
C GLN A 193 -14.76 6.65 -5.34
N ARG A 194 -15.76 5.94 -5.92
CA ARG A 194 -16.13 4.60 -5.45
C ARG A 194 -15.01 3.58 -5.65
N ALA A 195 -14.33 3.63 -6.80
CA ALA A 195 -13.16 2.80 -7.05
C ALA A 195 -12.05 3.03 -6.01
N ALA A 196 -11.72 4.29 -5.70
CA ALA A 196 -10.74 4.64 -4.67
C ALA A 196 -11.14 4.12 -3.28
N ARG A 197 -12.44 4.17 -2.93
CA ARG A 197 -12.95 3.61 -1.69
C ARG A 197 -12.75 2.09 -1.61
N PHE A 198 -13.03 1.36 -2.69
CA PHE A 198 -12.78 -0.08 -2.75
C PHE A 198 -11.28 -0.39 -2.74
N SER A 199 -10.45 0.41 -3.40
CA SER A 199 -8.98 0.26 -3.32
C SER A 199 -8.45 0.48 -1.90
N TYR A 200 -9.06 1.37 -1.11
CA TYR A 200 -8.76 1.50 0.31
C TYR A 200 -9.13 0.25 1.11
N GLN A 201 -10.28 -0.37 0.82
CA GLN A 201 -10.68 -1.63 1.45
C GLN A 201 -9.74 -2.78 1.06
N ASP A 202 -9.35 -2.86 -0.22
CA ASP A 202 -8.36 -3.83 -0.69
C ASP A 202 -7.01 -3.68 0.04
N ALA A 203 -6.53 -2.44 0.20
CA ALA A 203 -5.31 -2.17 0.96
C ALA A 203 -5.39 -2.66 2.41
N ARG A 204 -6.55 -2.58 3.06
CA ARG A 204 -6.76 -3.12 4.41
C ARG A 204 -6.61 -4.63 4.43
N ASP A 205 -7.23 -5.33 3.47
CA ASP A 205 -7.10 -6.78 3.34
C ASP A 205 -5.66 -7.23 3.08
N VAL A 206 -4.92 -6.48 2.25
CA VAL A 206 -3.49 -6.73 2.01
C VAL A 206 -2.67 -6.56 3.29
N VAL A 207 -2.96 -5.54 4.09
CA VAL A 207 -2.25 -5.30 5.37
C VAL A 207 -2.59 -6.38 6.39
N VAL A 208 -3.83 -6.88 6.42
CA VAL A 208 -4.20 -8.02 7.27
C VAL A 208 -3.39 -9.26 6.90
N LEU A 209 -3.25 -9.56 5.60
CA LEU A 209 -2.42 -10.66 5.12
C LEU A 209 -0.94 -10.47 5.50
N ALA A 210 -0.40 -9.28 5.25
CA ALA A 210 1.01 -8.96 5.55
C ALA A 210 1.33 -9.07 7.04
N THR A 211 0.46 -8.50 7.88
CA THR A 211 0.60 -8.55 9.35
C THR A 211 0.41 -9.96 9.87
N GLY A 212 -0.59 -10.67 9.35
CA GLY A 212 -0.87 -12.06 9.71
C GLY A 212 0.31 -12.97 9.39
N ASN A 213 0.87 -12.85 8.19
CA ASN A 213 2.07 -13.59 7.79
C ASN A 213 3.26 -13.32 8.73
N ALA A 214 3.60 -12.05 8.95
CA ALA A 214 4.73 -11.68 9.81
C ALA A 214 4.53 -12.12 11.27
N TYR A 215 3.30 -12.06 11.78
CA TYR A 215 2.97 -12.50 13.13
C TYR A 215 3.10 -14.02 13.28
N LEU A 216 2.52 -14.79 12.35
CA LEU A 216 2.60 -16.26 12.34
C LEU A 216 4.03 -16.76 12.19
N GLU A 217 4.83 -16.11 11.34
CA GLU A 217 6.25 -16.42 11.17
C GLU A 217 7.03 -16.15 12.47
N THR A 218 6.73 -15.03 13.17
CA THR A 218 7.34 -14.73 14.47
C THR A 218 7.00 -15.80 15.54
N ILE A 219 5.76 -16.33 15.53
CA ILE A 219 5.37 -17.45 16.40
C ILE A 219 6.14 -18.72 16.04
N ALA A 220 6.27 -19.02 14.75
CA ALA A 220 7.02 -20.19 14.28
C ALA A 220 8.49 -20.13 14.70
N ASP A 221 9.12 -18.96 14.54
CA ASP A 221 10.49 -18.72 14.98
C ASP A 221 10.65 -18.84 16.51
N ALA A 222 9.67 -18.34 17.27
CA ALA A 222 9.69 -18.49 18.74
C ALA A 222 9.60 -19.98 19.15
N ALA A 223 8.72 -20.75 18.50
CA ALA A 223 8.64 -22.20 18.71
C ALA A 223 9.93 -22.92 18.30
N GLY A 224 10.60 -22.44 17.25
CA GLY A 224 11.91 -22.90 16.82
C GLY A 224 12.99 -22.68 17.88
N VAL A 225 13.01 -21.52 18.54
CA VAL A 225 13.94 -21.23 19.65
C VAL A 225 13.68 -22.15 20.85
N ASP A 226 12.41 -22.37 21.21
CA ASP A 226 12.05 -23.29 22.31
C ASP A 226 12.52 -24.72 22.02
N THR A 227 12.29 -25.20 20.80
CA THR A 227 12.73 -26.50 20.33
C THR A 227 14.26 -26.61 20.36
N ALA A 228 14.98 -25.63 19.81
CA ALA A 228 16.44 -25.61 19.82
C ALA A 228 17.01 -25.58 21.25
N THR A 229 16.35 -24.90 22.18
CA THR A 229 16.74 -24.86 23.60
C THR A 229 16.60 -26.26 24.25
N ALA A 230 15.49 -26.95 23.96
CA ALA A 230 15.28 -28.32 24.44
C ALA A 230 16.33 -29.31 23.86
N GLN A 231 16.69 -29.13 22.57
CA GLN A 231 17.73 -29.95 21.92
C GLN A 231 19.12 -29.74 22.54
N VAL A 232 19.50 -28.48 22.83
CA VAL A 232 20.76 -28.19 23.55
C VAL A 232 20.77 -28.88 24.90
N ALA A 233 19.66 -28.81 25.66
CA ALA A 233 19.58 -29.47 26.97
C ALA A 233 19.70 -31.01 26.86
N THR A 234 19.17 -31.60 25.79
CA THR A 234 19.27 -33.04 25.54
C THR A 234 20.70 -33.46 25.12
N ALA A 235 21.34 -32.71 24.22
CA ALA A 235 22.70 -32.93 23.80
C ALA A 235 23.71 -32.74 24.97
N GLN A 236 23.45 -31.77 25.85
CA GLN A 236 24.26 -31.55 27.05
C GLN A 236 24.22 -32.78 27.98
N ARG A 237 23.02 -33.31 28.24
CA ARG A 237 22.88 -34.54 29.07
C ARG A 237 23.58 -35.74 28.46
N LEU A 238 23.53 -35.90 27.13
CA LEU A 238 24.28 -36.98 26.44
C LEU A 238 25.78 -36.77 26.58
N PHE A 239 26.28 -35.56 26.38
CA PHE A 239 27.71 -35.26 26.54
C PHE A 239 28.20 -35.54 27.98
N ASP A 240 27.48 -35.03 28.99
CA ASP A 240 27.86 -35.24 30.40
C ASP A 240 27.91 -36.71 30.73
N LYS A 241 26.92 -37.50 30.30
CA LYS A 241 26.90 -38.95 30.50
C LYS A 241 28.06 -39.66 29.81
N THR A 242 28.34 -39.36 28.54
CA THR A 242 29.44 -40.01 27.78
C THR A 242 30.81 -39.60 28.31
N ASP A 243 30.98 -38.37 28.81
CA ASP A 243 32.22 -37.90 29.43
C ASP A 243 32.47 -38.57 30.77
N ASP A 244 31.44 -38.80 31.58
CA ASP A 244 31.55 -39.54 32.85
C ASP A 244 31.84 -41.00 32.61
N GLN A 245 31.23 -41.64 31.61
CA GLN A 245 31.60 -43.02 31.21
C GLN A 245 33.03 -43.11 30.70
N ARG A 246 33.51 -42.13 29.94
CA ARG A 246 34.91 -42.05 29.50
C ARG A 246 35.86 -41.92 30.69
N LYS A 247 35.57 -41.04 31.67
CA LYS A 247 36.37 -40.86 32.88
C LYS A 247 36.42 -42.15 33.73
N ALA A 248 35.32 -42.89 33.75
CA ALA A 248 35.24 -44.19 34.44
C ALA A 248 35.90 -45.35 33.65
N GLY A 249 36.42 -45.10 32.43
CA GLY A 249 37.02 -46.12 31.58
C GLY A 249 36.02 -47.11 30.96
N ILE A 250 34.73 -46.80 30.97
CA ILE A 250 33.63 -47.66 30.48
C ILE A 250 33.36 -47.44 28.99
N SER A 251 33.61 -46.24 28.48
CA SER A 251 33.33 -45.85 27.08
C SER A 251 34.59 -45.32 26.39
N PRO A 252 34.72 -45.52 25.05
CA PRO A 252 35.79 -44.96 24.25
C PRO A 252 35.76 -43.43 24.22
N ALA A 253 36.94 -42.80 24.12
CA ALA A 253 37.03 -41.32 24.02
C ALA A 253 36.28 -40.74 22.82
N ILE A 254 36.12 -41.50 21.73
CA ILE A 254 35.40 -41.08 20.53
C ILE A 254 33.93 -40.77 20.79
N ASP A 255 33.28 -41.47 21.72
CA ASP A 255 31.87 -41.25 22.06
C ASP A 255 31.68 -39.91 22.76
N ALA A 256 32.55 -39.56 23.70
CA ALA A 256 32.53 -38.23 24.34
C ALA A 256 32.81 -37.09 23.32
N LEU A 257 33.72 -37.33 22.35
CA LEU A 257 34.03 -36.37 21.31
C LEU A 257 32.82 -36.15 20.37
N ARG A 258 32.13 -37.23 19.93
CA ARG A 258 30.92 -37.16 19.12
C ARG A 258 29.80 -36.39 19.83
N ALA A 259 29.57 -36.74 21.11
CA ALA A 259 28.56 -36.03 21.91
C ALA A 259 28.89 -34.54 22.10
N LYS A 260 30.19 -34.21 22.23
CA LYS A 260 30.64 -32.82 22.31
C LYS A 260 30.41 -32.05 21.00
N VAL A 261 30.71 -32.66 19.85
CA VAL A 261 30.44 -32.06 18.52
C VAL A 261 28.96 -31.83 18.35
N GLU A 262 28.11 -32.79 18.70
CA GLU A 262 26.63 -32.65 18.65
C GLU A 262 26.17 -31.50 19.53
N LEU A 263 26.63 -31.40 20.77
CA LEU A 263 26.31 -30.29 21.66
C LEU A 263 26.67 -28.92 21.04
N GLN A 264 27.87 -28.81 20.47
CA GLN A 264 28.32 -27.56 19.83
C GLN A 264 27.47 -27.23 18.60
N THR A 265 27.04 -28.22 17.81
CA THR A 265 26.17 -28.07 16.69
C THR A 265 24.79 -27.51 17.13
N ARG A 266 24.19 -28.07 18.19
CA ARG A 266 22.92 -27.60 18.75
C ARG A 266 23.03 -26.20 19.36
N GLN A 267 24.13 -25.87 20.01
CA GLN A 267 24.39 -24.51 20.52
C GLN A 267 24.46 -23.49 19.36
N GLN A 268 25.13 -23.84 18.26
CA GLN A 268 25.20 -23.00 17.08
C GLN A 268 23.79 -22.77 16.45
N GLN A 269 23.01 -23.84 16.35
CA GLN A 269 21.61 -23.75 15.84
C GLN A 269 20.75 -22.86 16.74
N LEU A 270 20.87 -22.96 18.06
CA LEU A 270 20.15 -22.08 19.00
C LEU A 270 20.53 -20.60 18.83
N ILE A 271 21.82 -20.30 18.61
CA ILE A 271 22.30 -18.94 18.36
C ILE A 271 21.68 -18.41 17.09
N ALA A 272 21.65 -19.21 16.01
CA ALA A 272 21.01 -18.84 14.73
C ALA A 272 19.51 -18.59 14.92
N ALA A 273 18.77 -19.51 15.55
CA ALA A 273 17.34 -19.38 15.79
C ALA A 273 16.97 -18.13 16.61
N LYS A 274 17.75 -17.81 17.66
CA LYS A 274 17.56 -16.58 18.44
C LYS A 274 17.78 -15.31 17.60
N ASN A 275 18.77 -15.31 16.71
CA ASN A 275 19.03 -14.18 15.82
C ASN A 275 17.92 -14.02 14.78
N ASP A 276 17.40 -15.11 14.23
CA ASP A 276 16.34 -15.08 13.24
C ASP A 276 15.01 -14.61 13.87
N LEU A 277 14.66 -15.10 15.05
CA LEU A 277 13.54 -14.56 15.84
C LEU A 277 13.68 -13.06 16.11
N ALA A 278 14.90 -12.60 16.45
CA ALA A 278 15.12 -11.17 16.71
C ALA A 278 14.92 -10.33 15.44
N LYS A 279 15.39 -10.80 14.27
CA LYS A 279 15.16 -10.13 12.98
C LYS A 279 13.68 -10.14 12.62
N GLN A 280 12.99 -11.27 12.79
CA GLN A 280 11.57 -11.37 12.47
C GLN A 280 10.70 -10.48 13.37
N LYS A 281 11.06 -10.35 14.65
CA LYS A 281 10.44 -9.33 15.53
C LYS A 281 10.62 -7.90 15.00
N LEU A 282 11.77 -7.55 14.42
CA LEU A 282 11.96 -6.25 13.80
C LEU A 282 11.08 -6.05 12.55
N VAL A 283 10.92 -7.08 11.73
CA VAL A 283 10.01 -7.06 10.56
C VAL A 283 8.57 -6.83 11.01
N LEU A 284 8.10 -7.59 12.00
CA LEU A 284 6.75 -7.44 12.55
C LEU A 284 6.56 -6.04 13.16
N ALA A 285 7.50 -5.56 13.97
CA ALA A 285 7.46 -4.23 14.57
C ALA A 285 7.32 -3.12 13.51
N ARG A 286 8.04 -3.26 12.40
CA ARG A 286 7.98 -2.33 11.27
C ARG A 286 6.62 -2.34 10.57
N ILE A 287 5.99 -3.51 10.41
CA ILE A 287 4.68 -3.64 9.75
C ILE A 287 3.57 -3.05 10.63
N ILE A 288 3.60 -3.30 11.94
CA ILE A 288 2.56 -2.86 12.89
C ILE A 288 2.78 -1.46 13.47
N GLY A 289 3.87 -0.78 13.10
CA GLY A 289 4.14 0.60 13.51
C GLY A 289 4.57 0.77 14.96
N LEU A 290 5.31 -0.20 15.50
CA LEU A 290 5.93 0.00 16.80
C LEU A 290 7.12 0.97 16.69
N PRO A 291 7.35 1.81 17.73
CA PRO A 291 8.53 2.66 17.78
C PRO A 291 9.82 1.81 17.72
N PRO A 292 10.87 2.29 17.02
CA PRO A 292 12.16 1.61 17.00
C PRO A 292 12.70 1.37 18.41
N GLY A 293 13.07 0.11 18.70
CA GLY A 293 13.60 -0.28 20.00
C GLY A 293 12.53 -0.66 21.05
N GLN A 294 11.24 -0.62 20.73
CA GLN A 294 10.20 -1.11 21.64
C GLN A 294 10.30 -2.63 21.78
N LEU A 295 10.45 -3.09 23.01
CA LEU A 295 10.41 -4.53 23.33
C LEU A 295 8.96 -5.00 23.37
N PHE A 296 8.71 -6.19 22.82
CA PHE A 296 7.40 -6.82 22.85
C PHE A 296 7.50 -8.36 22.88
N GLU A 297 6.45 -8.97 23.38
CA GLU A 297 6.27 -10.43 23.41
C GLU A 297 4.93 -10.80 22.79
N LEU A 298 4.90 -11.95 22.10
CA LEU A 298 3.68 -12.49 21.53
C LEU A 298 2.91 -13.26 22.61
N THR A 299 1.59 -13.03 22.68
CA THR A 299 0.75 -13.70 23.68
C THR A 299 0.18 -15.02 23.18
N ASP A 300 0.07 -15.18 21.87
CA ASP A 300 -0.60 -16.32 21.25
C ASP A 300 0.38 -17.41 20.89
N LYS A 301 -0.08 -18.66 20.95
CA LYS A 301 0.60 -19.83 20.39
C LYS A 301 -0.04 -20.18 19.06
N ALA A 302 0.71 -20.82 18.15
CA ALA A 302 0.18 -21.25 16.87
C ALA A 302 -0.99 -22.27 17.06
N PRO A 303 -2.24 -21.88 16.78
CA PRO A 303 -3.37 -22.80 16.91
C PRO A 303 -3.43 -23.75 15.71
N TYR A 304 -3.84 -24.98 15.94
CA TYR A 304 -4.31 -25.88 14.89
C TYR A 304 -5.83 -26.05 15.02
N ALA A 305 -6.57 -25.49 14.08
CA ALA A 305 -8.00 -25.71 13.97
C ALA A 305 -8.31 -26.04 12.50
N PRO A 306 -8.84 -27.24 12.21
CA PRO A 306 -9.22 -27.58 10.84
C PRO A 306 -10.33 -26.65 10.35
N LEU A 307 -10.24 -26.22 9.09
CA LEU A 307 -11.30 -25.42 8.48
C LEU A 307 -12.46 -26.32 8.02
N THR A 308 -13.68 -25.85 8.17
CA THR A 308 -14.87 -26.52 7.61
C THR A 308 -14.76 -26.54 6.09
N ALA A 309 -14.99 -27.70 5.48
CA ALA A 309 -14.90 -27.86 4.03
C ALA A 309 -15.89 -26.93 3.31
N MET A 310 -15.38 -26.14 2.38
CA MET A 310 -16.14 -25.25 1.49
C MET A 310 -15.92 -25.70 0.05
N SER A 311 -16.92 -25.60 -0.82
CA SER A 311 -16.74 -25.90 -2.24
C SER A 311 -16.02 -24.75 -2.96
N VAL A 312 -15.30 -25.08 -4.03
CA VAL A 312 -14.60 -24.07 -4.89
C VAL A 312 -15.61 -23.07 -5.44
N ASP A 313 -16.78 -23.53 -5.87
CA ASP A 313 -17.81 -22.68 -6.48
C ASP A 313 -18.39 -21.67 -5.46
N GLU A 314 -18.58 -22.08 -4.21
CA GLU A 314 -18.99 -21.15 -3.13
C GLU A 314 -17.92 -20.11 -2.83
N ALA A 315 -16.65 -20.52 -2.77
CA ALA A 315 -15.54 -19.63 -2.55
C ALA A 315 -15.41 -18.60 -3.68
N LEU A 316 -15.52 -19.03 -4.95
CA LEU A 316 -15.50 -18.14 -6.12
C LEU A 316 -16.68 -17.17 -6.14
N LYS A 317 -17.90 -17.66 -5.87
CA LYS A 317 -19.07 -16.80 -5.79
C LYS A 317 -18.88 -15.72 -4.72
N ARG A 318 -18.32 -16.08 -3.58
CA ARG A 318 -18.02 -15.13 -2.51
C ARG A 318 -16.94 -14.14 -2.95
N ALA A 319 -15.87 -14.59 -3.57
CA ALA A 319 -14.80 -13.73 -4.07
C ALA A 319 -15.33 -12.64 -5.02
N TYR A 320 -16.14 -12.99 -6.01
CA TYR A 320 -16.69 -12.02 -6.96
C TYR A 320 -17.68 -11.03 -6.33
N THR A 321 -18.26 -11.32 -5.18
CA THR A 321 -19.17 -10.40 -4.49
C THR A 321 -18.49 -9.56 -3.43
N SER A 322 -17.36 -10.01 -2.88
CA SER A 322 -16.74 -9.40 -1.69
C SER A 322 -15.35 -8.80 -1.94
N ARG A 323 -14.61 -9.28 -2.94
CA ARG A 323 -13.24 -8.77 -3.19
C ARG A 323 -13.27 -7.30 -3.59
N ALA A 324 -12.59 -6.49 -2.78
CA ALA A 324 -12.58 -5.04 -2.96
C ALA A 324 -11.79 -4.62 -4.22
N ASP A 325 -10.73 -5.33 -4.61
CA ASP A 325 -9.99 -5.08 -5.87
C ASP A 325 -10.88 -5.30 -7.11
N TYR A 326 -11.72 -6.36 -7.10
CA TYR A 326 -12.68 -6.63 -8.17
C TYR A 326 -13.74 -5.54 -8.27
N LEU A 327 -14.35 -5.16 -7.13
CA LEU A 327 -15.33 -4.08 -7.07
C LEU A 327 -14.72 -2.72 -7.49
N ALA A 328 -13.45 -2.47 -7.15
CA ALA A 328 -12.73 -1.29 -7.61
C ALA A 328 -12.58 -1.28 -9.14
N ALA A 329 -12.17 -2.41 -9.73
CA ALA A 329 -12.02 -2.54 -11.19
C ALA A 329 -13.36 -2.38 -11.93
N GLU A 330 -14.47 -2.89 -11.40
CA GLU A 330 -15.81 -2.64 -11.97
C GLU A 330 -16.16 -1.14 -11.97
N GLN A 331 -15.86 -0.43 -10.88
CA GLN A 331 -16.08 1.02 -10.81
C GLN A 331 -15.15 1.80 -11.76
N GLN A 332 -13.93 1.31 -12.03
CA GLN A 332 -13.02 1.90 -13.01
C GLN A 332 -13.57 1.74 -14.44
N VAL A 333 -14.13 0.58 -14.79
CA VAL A 333 -14.82 0.37 -16.07
C VAL A 333 -15.99 1.34 -16.20
N LEU A 334 -16.81 1.48 -15.17
CA LEU A 334 -17.95 2.42 -15.18
C LEU A 334 -17.49 3.88 -15.32
N ALA A 335 -16.39 4.25 -14.66
CA ALA A 335 -15.79 5.58 -14.82
C ALA A 335 -15.33 5.84 -16.26
N ALA A 336 -14.66 4.86 -16.89
CA ALA A 336 -14.23 4.95 -18.30
C ALA A 336 -15.42 5.02 -19.26
N GLU A 337 -16.53 4.33 -18.98
CA GLU A 337 -17.79 4.46 -19.76
C GLU A 337 -18.36 5.88 -19.71
N PHE A 338 -18.40 6.49 -18.52
CA PHE A 338 -18.86 7.87 -18.38
C PHE A 338 -17.86 8.86 -19.01
N THR A 339 -16.55 8.59 -18.96
CA THR A 339 -15.56 9.41 -19.67
C THR A 339 -15.79 9.37 -21.19
N LYS A 340 -16.04 8.19 -21.77
CA LYS A 340 -16.41 8.09 -23.18
C LYS A 340 -17.71 8.83 -23.51
N LYS A 341 -18.74 8.71 -22.64
CA LYS A 341 -20.00 9.47 -22.80
C LYS A 341 -19.77 10.97 -22.67
N SER A 342 -18.85 11.41 -21.80
CA SER A 342 -18.48 12.80 -21.67
C SER A 342 -17.83 13.35 -22.95
N ALA A 343 -16.85 12.62 -23.52
CA ALA A 343 -16.21 12.99 -24.77
C ALA A 343 -17.22 13.06 -25.92
N ALA A 344 -18.11 12.07 -26.05
CA ALA A 344 -19.16 12.09 -27.06
C ALA A 344 -20.17 13.22 -26.83
N ALA A 345 -20.34 13.67 -25.59
CA ALA A 345 -21.26 14.76 -25.25
C ALA A 345 -20.74 16.15 -25.69
N GLU A 346 -19.49 16.28 -26.11
CA GLU A 346 -18.98 17.52 -26.70
C GLU A 346 -19.61 17.88 -28.06
N TYR A 347 -20.32 16.96 -28.70
CA TYR A 347 -21.16 17.25 -29.87
C TYR A 347 -22.48 17.95 -29.55
N TYR A 348 -22.90 17.96 -28.28
CA TYR A 348 -24.18 18.49 -27.86
C TYR A 348 -24.07 19.94 -27.40
N PRO A 349 -25.16 20.72 -27.52
CA PRO A 349 -25.18 22.08 -27.06
C PRO A 349 -25.02 22.21 -25.54
N THR A 350 -24.45 23.35 -25.12
CA THR A 350 -24.41 23.76 -23.71
C THR A 350 -25.22 25.04 -23.49
N ILE A 351 -25.78 25.22 -22.30
CA ILE A 351 -26.50 26.40 -21.86
C ILE A 351 -25.80 26.94 -20.62
N ASP A 352 -25.33 28.18 -20.75
CA ASP A 352 -24.63 28.88 -19.69
C ASP A 352 -25.44 30.12 -19.30
N LEU A 353 -25.62 30.36 -18.01
CA LEU A 353 -26.20 31.53 -17.41
C LEU A 353 -25.10 32.43 -16.86
N ALA A 354 -25.10 33.68 -17.23
CA ALA A 354 -24.23 34.69 -16.67
C ALA A 354 -25.04 35.89 -16.18
N GLY A 355 -24.64 36.47 -15.07
CA GLY A 355 -25.24 37.69 -14.55
C GLY A 355 -24.25 38.45 -13.70
N ASP A 356 -24.37 39.76 -13.74
CA ASP A 356 -23.64 40.66 -12.87
C ASP A 356 -24.51 41.80 -12.34
N TYR A 357 -24.13 42.25 -11.15
CA TYR A 357 -24.66 43.44 -10.52
C TYR A 357 -23.52 44.19 -9.84
N GLY A 358 -23.43 45.49 -10.14
CA GLY A 358 -22.36 46.30 -9.58
C GLY A 358 -22.45 47.79 -10.00
N ASP A 359 -21.37 48.52 -9.75
CA ASP A 359 -21.21 49.90 -10.11
C ASP A 359 -20.17 50.06 -11.24
N ALA A 360 -20.50 50.84 -12.26
CA ALA A 360 -19.60 51.21 -13.35
C ALA A 360 -19.57 52.72 -13.56
N GLY A 361 -18.36 53.25 -13.83
CA GLY A 361 -18.20 54.70 -14.03
C GLY A 361 -16.77 55.09 -14.37
N VAL A 362 -16.45 56.37 -14.32
CA VAL A 362 -15.10 56.90 -14.59
C VAL A 362 -14.18 56.83 -13.36
N ASN A 363 -14.76 56.86 -12.18
CA ASN A 363 -14.07 56.68 -10.89
C ASN A 363 -15.11 56.30 -9.81
N VAL A 364 -14.63 55.99 -8.60
CA VAL A 364 -15.47 55.56 -7.46
C VAL A 364 -16.58 56.56 -7.13
N GLY A 365 -16.30 57.88 -7.26
CA GLY A 365 -17.28 58.94 -6.94
C GLY A 365 -18.28 59.21 -8.06
N ASN A 366 -18.02 58.77 -9.29
CA ASN A 366 -18.86 58.93 -10.49
C ASN A 366 -19.16 57.57 -11.10
N SER A 367 -19.68 56.66 -10.30
CA SER A 367 -20.15 55.35 -10.71
C SER A 367 -21.65 55.22 -10.41
N HIS A 368 -22.31 54.35 -11.16
CA HIS A 368 -23.75 54.11 -11.05
C HIS A 368 -24.02 52.62 -11.11
N GLY A 369 -25.06 52.18 -10.42
CA GLY A 369 -25.48 50.78 -10.41
C GLY A 369 -25.87 50.29 -11.79
N VAL A 370 -25.28 49.18 -12.22
CA VAL A 370 -25.55 48.50 -13.47
C VAL A 370 -25.76 47.02 -13.24
N PHE A 371 -26.56 46.39 -14.10
CA PHE A 371 -26.68 44.92 -14.05
C PHE A 371 -26.80 44.37 -15.47
N GLN A 372 -26.37 43.13 -15.63
CA GLN A 372 -26.56 42.36 -16.83
C GLN A 372 -26.98 40.94 -16.46
N VAL A 373 -27.94 40.36 -17.16
CA VAL A 373 -28.33 38.96 -17.06
C VAL A 373 -28.49 38.41 -18.45
N GLY A 374 -27.85 37.28 -18.73
CA GLY A 374 -27.92 36.66 -20.04
C GLY A 374 -27.82 35.13 -19.95
N ALA A 375 -28.45 34.47 -20.92
CA ALA A 375 -28.27 33.04 -21.14
C ALA A 375 -27.64 32.84 -22.52
N THR A 376 -26.60 32.02 -22.59
CA THR A 376 -25.88 31.70 -23.82
C THR A 376 -26.12 30.26 -24.19
N LEU A 377 -26.66 29.99 -25.38
CA LEU A 377 -26.70 28.65 -25.97
C LEU A 377 -25.50 28.51 -26.92
N ASN A 378 -24.59 27.59 -26.59
CA ASN A 378 -23.45 27.30 -27.43
C ASN A 378 -23.66 25.98 -28.16
N ILE A 379 -23.69 26.01 -29.50
CA ILE A 379 -23.91 24.84 -30.36
C ILE A 379 -22.61 24.60 -31.16
N PRO A 380 -21.85 23.56 -30.90
CA PRO A 380 -20.65 23.27 -31.68
C PRO A 380 -21.04 22.69 -33.06
N ILE A 381 -20.70 23.40 -34.13
CA ILE A 381 -21.02 22.95 -35.50
C ILE A 381 -19.86 22.15 -36.09
N PHE A 382 -18.63 22.63 -35.93
CA PHE A 382 -17.43 21.99 -36.42
C PHE A 382 -16.23 22.28 -35.52
N GLN A 383 -15.53 21.25 -35.07
CA GLN A 383 -14.41 21.36 -34.16
C GLN A 383 -13.13 20.73 -34.72
N GLY A 384 -12.96 20.70 -36.03
CA GLY A 384 -11.72 20.20 -36.69
C GLY A 384 -11.37 18.75 -36.39
N GLY A 385 -12.33 17.91 -36.01
CA GLY A 385 -12.10 16.49 -35.65
C GLY A 385 -11.65 16.24 -34.21
N LYS A 386 -11.52 17.28 -33.36
CA LYS A 386 -11.12 17.17 -31.93
C LYS A 386 -11.98 16.13 -31.20
N VAL A 387 -13.29 16.29 -31.23
CA VAL A 387 -14.23 15.41 -30.52
C VAL A 387 -14.13 13.96 -30.99
N HIS A 388 -13.91 13.73 -32.30
CA HIS A 388 -13.67 12.37 -32.80
C HIS A 388 -12.41 11.75 -32.18
N GLY A 389 -11.32 12.51 -32.08
CA GLY A 389 -10.10 12.09 -31.43
C GLY A 389 -10.31 11.77 -29.95
N ASP A 390 -11.00 12.62 -29.22
CA ASP A 390 -11.32 12.46 -27.80
C ASP A 390 -12.18 11.21 -27.54
N VAL A 391 -13.15 10.93 -28.41
CA VAL A 391 -13.98 9.71 -28.34
C VAL A 391 -13.15 8.46 -28.62
N LEU A 392 -12.24 8.49 -29.60
CA LEU A 392 -11.35 7.35 -29.88
C LEU A 392 -10.41 7.05 -28.70
N GLN A 393 -9.84 8.09 -28.09
CA GLN A 393 -9.00 7.96 -26.91
C GLN A 393 -9.77 7.37 -25.72
N ALA A 394 -10.97 7.89 -25.46
CA ALA A 394 -11.82 7.41 -24.38
C ALA A 394 -12.31 5.96 -24.63
N ASP A 395 -12.60 5.58 -25.89
CA ASP A 395 -12.95 4.21 -26.25
C ASP A 395 -11.79 3.24 -26.03
N ALA A 396 -10.57 3.63 -26.38
CA ALA A 396 -9.37 2.84 -26.11
C ALA A 396 -9.16 2.64 -24.59
N THR A 397 -9.33 3.69 -23.79
CA THR A 397 -9.25 3.62 -22.31
C THR A 397 -10.31 2.68 -21.73
N LEU A 398 -11.55 2.74 -22.24
CA LEU A 398 -12.61 1.82 -21.84
C LEU A 398 -12.28 0.36 -22.16
N LYS A 399 -11.75 0.09 -23.36
CA LYS A 399 -11.31 -1.25 -23.75
C LYS A 399 -10.19 -1.78 -22.84
N GLN A 400 -9.22 -0.92 -22.51
CA GLN A 400 -8.14 -1.28 -21.57
C GLN A 400 -8.70 -1.63 -20.20
N SER A 401 -9.61 -0.82 -19.65
CA SER A 401 -10.22 -1.09 -18.33
C SER A 401 -11.02 -2.40 -18.31
N ARG A 402 -11.71 -2.73 -19.40
CA ARG A 402 -12.44 -4.01 -19.54
C ARG A 402 -11.47 -5.20 -19.59
N GLN A 403 -10.39 -5.10 -20.36
CA GLN A 403 -9.37 -6.15 -20.43
C GLN A 403 -8.68 -6.37 -19.08
N GLN A 404 -8.43 -5.30 -18.31
CA GLN A 404 -7.89 -5.39 -16.96
C GLN A 404 -8.86 -6.10 -16.01
N LEU A 405 -10.17 -5.80 -16.10
CA LEU A 405 -11.20 -6.48 -15.31
C LEU A 405 -11.29 -7.98 -15.66
N ASP A 406 -11.23 -8.33 -16.95
CA ASP A 406 -11.28 -9.73 -17.39
C ASP A 406 -10.01 -10.50 -16.95
N SER A 407 -8.84 -9.86 -17.01
CA SER A 407 -7.59 -10.43 -16.48
C SER A 407 -7.66 -10.65 -14.97
N LEU A 408 -8.21 -9.69 -14.24
CA LEU A 408 -8.41 -9.80 -12.78
C LEU A 408 -9.37 -10.95 -12.42
N ARG A 409 -10.43 -11.17 -13.22
CA ARG A 409 -11.33 -12.31 -13.04
C ARG A 409 -10.61 -13.65 -13.13
N ALA A 410 -9.77 -13.80 -14.15
CA ALA A 410 -8.97 -15.02 -14.32
C ALA A 410 -7.97 -15.21 -13.16
N GLN A 411 -7.37 -14.12 -12.68
CA GLN A 411 -6.48 -14.15 -11.53
C GLN A 411 -7.22 -14.56 -10.25
N ILE A 412 -8.42 -14.02 -10.00
CA ILE A 412 -9.25 -14.38 -8.84
C ILE A 412 -9.60 -15.88 -8.83
N ASP A 413 -9.97 -16.44 -10.00
CA ASP A 413 -10.24 -17.88 -10.11
C ASP A 413 -8.99 -18.70 -9.73
N SER A 414 -7.82 -18.31 -10.25
CA SER A 414 -6.54 -18.95 -9.92
C SER A 414 -6.19 -18.80 -8.43
N ASP A 415 -6.30 -17.58 -7.86
CA ASP A 415 -5.98 -17.30 -6.46
C ASP A 415 -6.81 -18.17 -5.51
N VAL A 416 -8.12 -18.24 -5.73
CA VAL A 416 -9.03 -19.05 -4.89
C VAL A 416 -8.71 -20.53 -4.98
N ARG A 417 -8.50 -21.05 -6.19
CA ARG A 417 -8.14 -22.48 -6.37
C ARG A 417 -6.81 -22.82 -5.74
N THR A 418 -5.81 -21.97 -5.94
CA THR A 418 -4.47 -22.16 -5.34
C THR A 418 -4.57 -22.13 -3.82
N ALA A 419 -5.25 -21.15 -3.24
CA ALA A 419 -5.39 -21.05 -1.80
C ALA A 419 -6.13 -22.26 -1.18
N MET A 420 -7.10 -22.83 -1.89
CA MET A 420 -7.79 -24.06 -1.44
C MET A 420 -6.88 -25.29 -1.52
N LEU A 421 -6.10 -25.45 -2.59
CA LEU A 421 -5.13 -26.53 -2.72
C LEU A 421 -4.02 -26.42 -1.66
N ASP A 422 -3.52 -25.21 -1.41
CA ASP A 422 -2.51 -24.97 -0.38
C ASP A 422 -3.04 -25.31 1.02
N LEU A 423 -4.29 -24.94 1.31
CA LEU A 423 -4.94 -25.25 2.59
C LEU A 423 -5.10 -26.76 2.79
N GLN A 424 -5.57 -27.48 1.76
CA GLN A 424 -5.73 -28.93 1.82
C GLN A 424 -4.37 -29.62 2.03
N SER A 425 -3.38 -29.26 1.21
CA SER A 425 -2.02 -29.82 1.31
C SER A 425 -1.40 -29.54 2.67
N ALA A 426 -1.53 -28.30 3.19
CA ALA A 426 -0.98 -27.93 4.48
C ALA A 426 -1.67 -28.67 5.64
N ALA A 427 -2.99 -28.92 5.57
CA ALA A 427 -3.69 -29.73 6.56
C ALA A 427 -3.17 -31.18 6.60
N GLU A 428 -3.00 -31.80 5.43
CA GLU A 428 -2.44 -33.16 5.34
C GLU A 428 -0.99 -33.22 5.86
N GLN A 429 -0.18 -32.20 5.56
CA GLN A 429 1.20 -32.10 6.07
C GLN A 429 1.27 -31.99 7.59
N VAL A 430 0.35 -31.27 8.24
CA VAL A 430 0.30 -31.18 9.71
C VAL A 430 0.06 -32.55 10.33
N GLU A 431 -0.86 -33.34 9.80
CA GLU A 431 -1.15 -34.68 10.31
C GLU A 431 0.05 -35.63 10.15
N VAL A 432 0.70 -35.61 8.99
CA VAL A 432 1.93 -36.41 8.74
C VAL A 432 3.07 -35.95 9.66
N ALA A 433 3.28 -34.65 9.79
CA ALA A 433 4.34 -34.11 10.63
C ALA A 433 4.13 -34.43 12.12
N ARG A 434 2.86 -34.39 12.59
CA ARG A 434 2.49 -34.78 13.96
C ARG A 434 2.83 -36.25 14.23
N SER A 435 2.42 -37.17 13.34
CA SER A 435 2.77 -38.57 13.44
C SER A 435 4.29 -38.80 13.41
N SER A 436 5.03 -38.03 12.60
CA SER A 436 6.49 -38.13 12.51
C SER A 436 7.18 -37.72 13.82
N ILE A 437 6.67 -36.74 14.57
CA ILE A 437 7.21 -36.39 15.90
C ILE A 437 7.06 -37.57 16.88
N ASP A 438 5.87 -38.19 16.92
CA ASP A 438 5.60 -39.30 17.82
C ASP A 438 6.53 -40.48 17.54
N LEU A 439 6.73 -40.83 16.28
CA LEU A 439 7.64 -41.91 15.86
C LEU A 439 9.11 -41.55 16.13
N ALA A 440 9.53 -40.31 15.87
CA ALA A 440 10.91 -39.89 16.15
C ALA A 440 11.19 -39.88 17.66
N ASN A 441 10.26 -39.48 18.51
CA ASN A 441 10.43 -39.54 19.96
C ASN A 441 10.53 -41.00 20.46
N GLN A 442 9.70 -41.90 19.98
CA GLN A 442 9.77 -43.32 20.29
C GLN A 442 11.13 -43.93 19.86
N THR A 443 11.61 -43.55 18.68
CA THR A 443 12.95 -44.00 18.19
C THR A 443 14.07 -43.49 19.09
N LEU A 444 14.00 -42.23 19.53
CA LEU A 444 14.97 -41.65 20.45
C LEU A 444 14.95 -42.37 21.81
N GLU A 445 13.78 -42.67 22.36
CA GLU A 445 13.65 -43.40 23.60
C GLU A 445 14.31 -44.81 23.50
N GLN A 446 13.97 -45.55 22.43
CA GLN A 446 14.56 -46.86 22.18
C GLN A 446 16.07 -46.81 21.98
N ALA A 447 16.60 -45.82 21.23
CA ALA A 447 18.04 -45.65 21.05
C ALA A 447 18.75 -45.34 22.37
N GLN A 448 18.14 -44.54 23.25
CA GLN A 448 18.66 -44.25 24.59
C GLN A 448 18.67 -45.49 25.48
N ASP A 449 17.63 -46.30 25.45
CA ASP A 449 17.55 -47.54 26.23
C ASP A 449 18.60 -48.57 25.80
N ARG A 450 18.78 -48.75 24.48
CA ARG A 450 19.81 -49.62 23.93
C ARG A 450 21.22 -49.14 24.28
N PHE A 451 21.48 -47.84 24.20
CA PHE A 451 22.73 -47.23 24.61
C PHE A 451 22.95 -47.41 26.12
N ASN A 452 21.94 -47.24 26.95
CA ASN A 452 21.99 -47.42 28.39
C ASN A 452 22.29 -48.88 28.79
N ALA A 453 21.76 -49.83 28.01
CA ALA A 453 22.02 -51.26 28.19
C ALA A 453 23.39 -51.72 27.64
N GLY A 454 24.14 -50.82 27.00
CA GLY A 454 25.46 -51.16 26.40
C GLY A 454 25.38 -52.01 25.13
N VAL A 455 24.20 -52.04 24.47
CA VAL A 455 23.95 -52.85 23.26
C VAL A 455 24.38 -52.09 21.99
N THR A 456 24.43 -50.77 22.04
CA THR A 456 24.80 -49.91 20.90
C THR A 456 25.74 -48.79 21.35
N ASP A 457 26.38 -48.12 20.40
CA ASP A 457 27.16 -46.91 20.64
C ASP A 457 26.28 -45.65 20.67
N ASN A 458 26.85 -44.49 20.98
CA ASN A 458 26.10 -43.22 21.05
C ASN A 458 25.69 -42.66 19.66
N LEU A 459 26.19 -43.23 18.56
CA LEU A 459 25.84 -42.77 17.21
C LEU A 459 24.35 -42.92 16.92
N GLU A 460 23.75 -44.05 17.34
CA GLU A 460 22.31 -44.30 17.18
C GLU A 460 21.49 -43.25 17.94
N VAL A 461 21.91 -42.84 19.15
CA VAL A 461 21.26 -41.78 19.93
C VAL A 461 21.35 -40.42 19.25
N VAL A 462 22.55 -40.08 18.70
CA VAL A 462 22.76 -38.80 17.98
C VAL A 462 21.89 -38.75 16.71
N GLN A 463 21.82 -39.86 15.96
CA GLN A 463 20.95 -39.94 14.76
C GLN A 463 19.45 -39.82 15.12
N ALA A 464 19.03 -40.45 16.21
CA ALA A 464 17.65 -40.31 16.69
C ALA A 464 17.34 -38.88 17.17
N GLN A 465 18.29 -38.20 17.83
CA GLN A 465 18.17 -36.78 18.17
C GLN A 465 18.01 -35.87 16.94
N GLU A 466 18.77 -36.14 15.86
CA GLU A 466 18.64 -35.43 14.59
C GLU A 466 17.25 -35.64 13.94
N SER A 467 16.75 -36.89 14.01
CA SER A 467 15.40 -37.21 13.50
C SER A 467 14.31 -36.47 14.28
N VAL A 468 14.42 -36.36 15.62
CA VAL A 468 13.49 -35.56 16.44
C VAL A 468 13.58 -34.07 16.10
N ALA A 469 14.81 -33.55 15.91
CA ALA A 469 15.00 -32.15 15.51
C ALA A 469 14.32 -31.83 14.18
N THR A 470 14.51 -32.69 13.18
CA THR A 470 13.91 -32.55 11.85
C THR A 470 12.40 -32.69 11.92
N ALA A 471 11.86 -33.65 12.66
CA ALA A 471 10.41 -33.83 12.82
C ALA A 471 9.74 -32.60 13.48
N ASN A 472 10.36 -32.01 14.51
CA ASN A 472 9.86 -30.79 15.14
C ASN A 472 9.91 -29.59 14.19
N ALA A 473 10.99 -29.40 13.44
CA ALA A 473 11.11 -28.34 12.46
C ALA A 473 10.02 -28.45 11.37
N ASN A 474 9.79 -29.67 10.87
CA ASN A 474 8.73 -29.93 9.87
C ASN A 474 7.33 -29.65 10.44
N TYR A 475 7.07 -30.01 11.69
CA TYR A 475 5.76 -29.75 12.33
C TYR A 475 5.51 -28.24 12.50
N ILE A 476 6.50 -27.49 13.01
CA ILE A 476 6.38 -26.03 13.15
C ILE A 476 6.13 -25.38 11.78
N SER A 477 6.88 -25.80 10.75
CA SER A 477 6.71 -25.33 9.39
C SER A 477 5.33 -25.67 8.82
N SER A 478 4.81 -26.88 9.06
CA SER A 478 3.48 -27.30 8.61
C SER A 478 2.36 -26.51 9.30
N LEU A 479 2.47 -26.24 10.61
CA LEU A 479 1.52 -25.40 11.34
C LEU A 479 1.51 -23.96 10.80
N TYR A 480 2.68 -23.40 10.54
CA TYR A 480 2.82 -22.09 9.93
C TYR A 480 2.15 -22.07 8.56
N ALA A 481 2.49 -23.01 7.67
CA ALA A 481 1.93 -23.09 6.32
C ALA A 481 0.39 -23.24 6.34
N HIS A 482 -0.16 -24.05 7.25
CA HIS A 482 -1.60 -24.21 7.40
C HIS A 482 -2.31 -22.93 7.83
N ASN A 483 -1.77 -22.22 8.83
CA ASN A 483 -2.35 -20.96 9.28
C ASN A 483 -2.22 -19.86 8.22
N LEU A 484 -1.08 -19.81 7.50
CA LEU A 484 -0.89 -18.88 6.38
C LEU A 484 -1.87 -19.16 5.24
N ALA A 485 -2.09 -20.44 4.89
CA ALA A 485 -3.06 -20.83 3.86
C ALA A 485 -4.48 -20.38 4.20
N LYS A 486 -4.89 -20.42 5.49
CA LYS A 486 -6.17 -19.86 5.95
C LYS A 486 -6.27 -18.35 5.72
N VAL A 487 -5.24 -17.59 6.10
CA VAL A 487 -5.22 -16.13 5.90
C VAL A 487 -5.24 -15.79 4.40
N SER A 488 -4.50 -16.55 3.59
CA SER A 488 -4.47 -16.41 2.14
C SER A 488 -5.83 -16.71 1.50
N LEU A 489 -6.52 -17.76 1.96
CA LEU A 489 -7.88 -18.09 1.50
C LEU A 489 -8.88 -17.00 1.89
N ALA A 490 -8.82 -16.47 3.11
CA ALA A 490 -9.66 -15.35 3.53
C ALA A 490 -9.45 -14.13 2.64
N ARG A 491 -8.21 -13.80 2.28
CA ARG A 491 -7.88 -12.74 1.32
C ARG A 491 -8.40 -13.06 -0.09
N ALA A 492 -8.20 -14.29 -0.57
CA ALA A 492 -8.67 -14.71 -1.90
C ALA A 492 -10.20 -14.61 -2.02
N MET A 493 -10.93 -14.80 -0.93
CA MET A 493 -12.39 -14.65 -0.88
C MET A 493 -12.86 -13.22 -0.55
N GLY A 494 -11.96 -12.26 -0.26
CA GLY A 494 -12.29 -10.85 -0.04
C GLY A 494 -12.90 -10.52 1.32
N PHE A 495 -12.55 -11.25 2.38
CA PHE A 495 -12.97 -10.95 3.75
C PHE A 495 -11.85 -11.16 4.78
N ALA A 496 -10.62 -10.81 4.40
CA ALA A 496 -9.45 -11.02 5.25
C ALA A 496 -9.60 -10.36 6.62
N GLU A 497 -10.08 -9.11 6.68
CA GLU A 497 -10.24 -8.39 7.96
C GLU A 497 -11.24 -9.05 8.91
N GLU A 498 -12.36 -9.53 8.41
CA GLU A 498 -13.40 -10.19 9.23
C GLU A 498 -13.09 -11.67 9.46
N GLY A 499 -12.62 -12.36 8.42
CA GLY A 499 -12.41 -13.80 8.43
C GLY A 499 -11.25 -14.22 9.32
N VAL A 500 -10.14 -13.49 9.30
CA VAL A 500 -8.96 -13.85 10.10
C VAL A 500 -9.24 -13.76 11.60
N LYS A 501 -10.06 -12.80 12.03
CA LYS A 501 -10.50 -12.71 13.43
C LYS A 501 -11.27 -13.96 13.85
N LEU A 502 -12.17 -14.46 13.01
CA LEU A 502 -12.99 -15.64 13.29
C LEU A 502 -12.19 -16.95 13.24
N TYR A 503 -11.22 -17.10 12.32
CA TYR A 503 -10.47 -18.34 12.14
C TYR A 503 -9.42 -18.62 13.21
N LEU A 504 -8.97 -17.60 13.93
CA LEU A 504 -7.98 -17.75 15.00
C LEU A 504 -8.61 -17.70 16.41
N GLU A 505 -9.78 -17.07 16.56
CA GLU A 505 -10.53 -17.04 17.81
C GLU A 505 -11.32 -18.35 18.10
N SER A 506 -11.43 -19.27 17.13
CA SER A 506 -12.20 -20.52 17.27
C SER A 506 -11.69 -21.48 18.38
N ASN A 507 -10.58 -21.18 19.03
CA ASN A 507 -10.06 -21.94 20.17
C ASN A 507 -10.68 -21.56 21.53
N ASP A 508 -11.52 -20.52 21.63
CA ASP A 508 -12.11 -20.07 22.89
C ASP A 508 -13.61 -20.43 23.05
N LEU A 509 -14.21 -21.14 22.09
CA LEU A 509 -15.60 -21.59 22.15
C LEU A 509 -15.77 -22.98 22.84
N SER A 510 -14.71 -23.47 23.49
CA SER A 510 -14.75 -24.72 24.28
C SER A 510 -14.53 -24.47 25.79
N LYS A 511 -15.08 -23.37 26.32
CA LYS A 511 -15.28 -23.21 27.78
C LYS A 511 -16.74 -22.98 28.09
#